data_4d266dcc144cadf56f853c12b975632b
#
_entry.id   4d266dcc144cadf56f853c12b975632b
#
_cell.length_a   1.000
_cell.length_b   1.000
_cell.length_c   1.000
_cell.angle_alpha   90.00
_cell.angle_beta   90.00
_cell.angle_gamma   90.00
#
_symmetry.space_group_name_H-M   'P 1'
#
loop_
_entity.id
_entity.type
_entity.pdbx_description
1 polymer ?
#
loop_
_entity_poly.entity_id
_entity_poly.type
_entity_poly.pdbx_seq_one_letter_code
_entity_poly.pdbx_strand_id
1 'polypeptide(L)'
;AFVFMGHGTSHTANVTYDQMQTQLEKLNYKNAFVGTVEGEPEDTACEAVIEKVKEAGYKKVILRPLMVVAGDHANNDMAGDDEDSWKSQFEASKAFDSVDTQIEGLGRIKAVQDIYVAHTKAALEAEPLATAGGSNSSAALEDGTYTVDFNTDSTMFHVNEAKEGKAELTVKDGKMTAHITLPSKNIVNL
;
A
#
# COMPACT_ATOMS: atom_id res chain seq x y z
N ALA A 1 21.86 -3.40 -10.36
CA ALA A 1 20.49 -2.90 -10.49
C ALA A 1 19.86 -2.72 -9.11
N PHE A 2 18.94 -1.81 -9.01
CA PHE A 2 17.97 -1.75 -7.92
C PHE A 2 16.64 -2.32 -8.41
N VAL A 3 16.06 -3.22 -7.65
CA VAL A 3 14.75 -3.79 -7.93
C VAL A 3 13.80 -3.39 -6.82
N PHE A 4 12.79 -2.63 -7.16
CA PHE A 4 11.77 -2.13 -6.24
C PHE A 4 10.55 -3.05 -6.27
N MET A 5 10.29 -3.75 -5.17
CA MET A 5 9.18 -4.68 -5.04
C MET A 5 7.97 -4.00 -4.37
N GLY A 6 6.92 -3.72 -5.16
CA GLY A 6 5.62 -3.29 -4.68
C GLY A 6 4.72 -4.46 -4.31
N HIS A 7 3.50 -4.18 -3.84
CA HIS A 7 2.53 -5.23 -3.51
C HIS A 7 1.96 -5.88 -4.78
N GLY A 8 1.45 -5.07 -5.69
CA GLY A 8 0.66 -5.54 -6.83
C GLY A 8 -0.84 -5.45 -6.54
N THR A 9 -1.64 -5.46 -7.58
CA THR A 9 -3.10 -5.50 -7.47
C THR A 9 -3.75 -5.79 -8.83
N SER A 10 -4.81 -6.57 -8.84
CA SER A 10 -5.67 -6.76 -10.01
C SER A 10 -6.61 -5.56 -10.28
N HIS A 11 -6.68 -4.59 -9.36
CA HIS A 11 -7.42 -3.35 -9.56
C HIS A 11 -6.78 -2.48 -10.65
N THR A 12 -7.57 -1.65 -11.34
CA THR A 12 -7.09 -0.72 -12.39
C THR A 12 -6.01 0.27 -11.92
N ALA A 13 -5.82 0.41 -10.61
CA ALA A 13 -4.72 1.18 -10.03
C ALA A 13 -3.32 0.55 -10.26
N ASN A 14 -3.25 -0.69 -10.77
CA ASN A 14 -1.99 -1.37 -11.12
C ASN A 14 -1.14 -0.58 -12.12
N VAL A 15 -1.75 0.30 -12.92
CA VAL A 15 -1.05 1.23 -13.82
C VAL A 15 -0.01 2.12 -13.10
N THR A 16 -0.12 2.26 -11.77
CA THR A 16 0.84 3.05 -10.98
C THR A 16 2.25 2.45 -10.98
N TYR A 17 2.38 1.15 -11.17
CA TYR A 17 3.68 0.48 -11.28
C TYR A 17 4.39 0.83 -12.59
N ASP A 18 3.68 0.82 -13.71
CA ASP A 18 4.20 1.29 -15.01
C ASP A 18 4.55 2.77 -14.99
N GLN A 19 3.70 3.58 -14.33
CA GLN A 19 3.98 5.00 -14.15
C GLN A 19 5.25 5.23 -13.34
N MET A 20 5.49 4.42 -12.29
CA MET A 20 6.72 4.50 -11.50
C MET A 20 7.94 4.12 -12.34
N GLN A 21 7.89 3.01 -13.09
CA GLN A 21 8.97 2.60 -13.99
C GLN A 21 9.26 3.72 -15.02
N THR A 22 8.22 4.26 -15.64
CA THR A 22 8.34 5.38 -16.58
C THR A 22 9.00 6.62 -15.96
N GLN A 23 8.69 6.95 -14.70
CA GLN A 23 9.31 8.09 -14.02
C GLN A 23 10.79 7.84 -13.72
N LEU A 24 11.15 6.63 -13.30
CA LEU A 24 12.55 6.24 -13.09
C LEU A 24 13.36 6.38 -14.38
N GLU A 25 12.81 5.95 -15.50
CA GLU A 25 13.44 6.08 -16.83
C GLU A 25 13.60 7.53 -17.28
N LYS A 26 12.54 8.36 -17.12
CA LYS A 26 12.59 9.80 -17.42
C LYS A 26 13.63 10.53 -16.58
N LEU A 27 13.86 10.10 -15.34
CA LEU A 27 14.89 10.61 -14.45
C LEU A 27 16.28 10.00 -14.72
N ASN A 28 16.40 9.16 -15.78
CA ASN A 28 17.61 8.48 -16.21
C ASN A 28 18.16 7.44 -15.21
N TYR A 29 17.32 6.88 -14.35
CA TYR A 29 17.65 5.74 -13.48
C TYR A 29 17.47 4.41 -14.23
N LYS A 30 18.31 4.17 -15.23
CA LYS A 30 18.25 2.97 -16.10
C LYS A 30 18.53 1.66 -15.36
N ASN A 31 19.11 1.74 -14.18
CA ASN A 31 19.42 0.61 -13.30
C ASN A 31 18.36 0.33 -12.25
N ALA A 32 17.18 0.92 -12.39
CA ALA A 32 16.05 0.75 -11.47
C ALA A 32 14.89 0.04 -12.18
N PHE A 33 14.38 -1.01 -11.55
CA PHE A 33 13.32 -1.87 -12.07
C PHE A 33 12.20 -1.98 -11.04
N VAL A 34 10.95 -1.98 -11.50
CA VAL A 34 9.78 -2.12 -10.64
C VAL A 34 9.17 -3.50 -10.87
N GLY A 35 8.84 -4.18 -9.78
CA GLY A 35 8.10 -5.40 -9.79
C GLY A 35 7.10 -5.46 -8.63
N THR A 36 6.30 -6.53 -8.55
CA THR A 36 5.25 -6.70 -7.54
C THR A 36 5.19 -8.12 -6.99
N VAL A 37 4.90 -8.25 -5.70
CA VAL A 37 4.72 -9.56 -5.03
C VAL A 37 3.64 -10.38 -5.71
N GLU A 38 2.49 -9.76 -5.98
CA GLU A 38 1.33 -10.43 -6.56
C GLU A 38 1.49 -10.75 -8.06
N GLY A 39 2.55 -10.26 -8.71
CA GLY A 39 2.71 -10.40 -10.16
C GLY A 39 1.61 -9.70 -10.97
N GLU A 40 1.07 -8.61 -10.43
CA GLU A 40 0.01 -7.82 -11.05
C GLU A 40 0.45 -6.34 -11.17
N PRO A 41 0.69 -5.84 -12.39
CA PRO A 41 0.56 -6.51 -13.72
C PRO A 41 1.54 -7.67 -13.93
N GLU A 42 1.21 -8.61 -14.82
CA GLU A 42 1.98 -9.84 -15.06
C GLU A 42 3.46 -9.59 -15.38
N ASP A 43 3.77 -8.53 -16.10
CA ASP A 43 5.15 -8.16 -16.47
C ASP A 43 5.96 -7.60 -15.27
N THR A 44 5.35 -7.47 -14.10
CA THR A 44 5.99 -7.11 -12.82
C THR A 44 6.25 -8.30 -11.90
N ALA A 45 5.89 -9.51 -12.32
CA ALA A 45 6.18 -10.74 -11.59
C ALA A 45 7.71 -10.96 -11.43
N CYS A 46 8.10 -11.70 -10.40
CA CYS A 46 9.51 -11.92 -10.06
C CYS A 46 10.33 -12.41 -11.26
N GLU A 47 9.84 -13.43 -11.95
CA GLU A 47 10.51 -14.03 -13.12
C GLU A 47 10.66 -13.03 -14.27
N ALA A 48 9.63 -12.24 -14.54
CA ALA A 48 9.68 -11.22 -15.57
C ALA A 48 10.73 -10.14 -15.24
N VAL A 49 10.82 -9.74 -13.97
CA VAL A 49 11.82 -8.77 -13.52
C VAL A 49 13.24 -9.35 -13.58
N ILE A 50 13.44 -10.62 -13.22
CA ILE A 50 14.73 -11.31 -13.37
C ILE A 50 15.20 -11.21 -14.81
N GLU A 51 14.36 -11.53 -15.79
CA GLU A 51 14.73 -11.47 -17.19
C GLU A 51 15.03 -10.03 -17.67
N LYS A 52 14.21 -9.05 -17.25
CA LYS A 52 14.48 -7.63 -17.56
C LYS A 52 15.85 -7.17 -17.05
N VAL A 53 16.22 -7.52 -15.81
CA VAL A 53 17.51 -7.15 -15.20
C VAL A 53 18.67 -7.85 -15.89
N LYS A 54 18.50 -9.12 -16.25
CA LYS A 54 19.46 -9.94 -16.96
C LYS A 54 19.73 -9.42 -18.38
N GLU A 55 18.67 -9.12 -19.14
CA GLU A 55 18.75 -8.53 -20.48
C GLU A 55 19.44 -7.17 -20.47
N ALA A 56 19.22 -6.37 -19.43
CA ALA A 56 19.89 -5.09 -19.23
C ALA A 56 21.39 -5.24 -18.85
N GLY A 57 21.87 -6.47 -18.63
CA GLY A 57 23.29 -6.79 -18.42
C GLY A 57 23.82 -6.53 -17.03
N TYR A 58 22.96 -6.27 -16.04
CA TYR A 58 23.37 -6.06 -14.65
C TYR A 58 23.75 -7.38 -13.98
N LYS A 59 24.81 -7.35 -13.18
CA LYS A 59 25.35 -8.52 -12.46
C LYS A 59 25.17 -8.44 -10.94
N LYS A 60 24.89 -7.27 -10.42
CA LYS A 60 24.62 -7.05 -8.99
C LYS A 60 23.23 -6.49 -8.82
N VAL A 61 22.48 -7.09 -7.89
CA VAL A 61 21.08 -6.73 -7.63
C VAL A 61 20.92 -6.35 -6.18
N ILE A 62 20.15 -5.29 -5.93
CA ILE A 62 19.69 -4.90 -4.60
C ILE A 62 18.17 -4.87 -4.66
N LEU A 63 17.53 -5.75 -3.89
CA LEU A 63 16.08 -5.79 -3.71
C LEU A 63 15.67 -4.81 -2.62
N ARG A 64 14.65 -4.03 -2.89
CA ARG A 64 14.13 -3.03 -1.95
C ARG A 64 12.60 -2.95 -2.01
N PRO A 65 11.88 -2.81 -0.88
CA PRO A 65 10.43 -2.68 -0.93
C PRO A 65 10.02 -1.31 -1.50
N LEU A 66 9.04 -1.31 -2.41
CA LEU A 66 8.30 -0.13 -2.86
C LEU A 66 7.01 -0.02 -2.04
N MET A 67 7.18 0.07 -0.73
CA MET A 67 6.10 0.10 0.26
C MET A 67 6.44 1.11 1.33
N VAL A 68 5.43 1.76 1.90
CA VAL A 68 5.62 2.74 2.99
C VAL A 68 6.23 2.09 4.22
N VAL A 69 5.79 0.86 4.53
CA VAL A 69 6.28 0.04 5.64
C VAL A 69 6.94 -1.21 5.09
N ALA A 70 8.14 -1.53 5.55
CA ALA A 70 8.80 -2.81 5.28
C ALA A 70 8.27 -3.85 6.28
N GLY A 71 7.09 -4.40 5.97
CA GLY A 71 6.39 -5.41 6.77
C GLY A 71 6.70 -6.83 6.32
N ASP A 72 5.67 -7.69 6.36
CA ASP A 72 5.76 -9.12 6.06
C ASP A 72 6.30 -9.40 4.66
N HIS A 73 5.73 -8.78 3.64
CA HIS A 73 6.20 -8.92 2.26
C HIS A 73 7.68 -8.55 2.07
N ALA A 74 8.18 -7.54 2.77
CA ALA A 74 9.58 -7.17 2.65
C ALA A 74 10.53 -8.15 3.37
N ASN A 75 10.07 -8.75 4.47
CA ASN A 75 10.89 -9.66 5.26
C ASN A 75 10.82 -11.10 4.76
N ASN A 76 9.65 -11.55 4.32
CA ASN A 76 9.42 -12.94 3.91
C ASN A 76 9.44 -13.07 2.38
N ASP A 77 8.50 -12.44 1.66
CA ASP A 77 8.39 -12.63 0.21
C ASP A 77 9.56 -12.01 -0.57
N MET A 78 10.15 -10.90 -0.07
CA MET A 78 11.31 -10.32 -0.73
C MET A 78 12.64 -10.91 -0.24
N ALA A 79 12.87 -10.91 1.06
CA ALA A 79 14.18 -11.17 1.65
C ALA A 79 14.28 -12.47 2.44
N GLY A 80 13.19 -13.27 2.50
CA GLY A 80 13.14 -14.54 3.21
C GLY A 80 14.07 -15.59 2.58
N ASP A 81 14.22 -16.70 3.31
CA ASP A 81 15.04 -17.82 2.88
C ASP A 81 14.22 -18.93 2.19
N ASP A 82 12.90 -18.78 2.08
CA ASP A 82 12.02 -19.72 1.39
C ASP A 82 12.30 -19.69 -0.14
N GLU A 83 12.08 -20.80 -0.82
CA GLU A 83 12.41 -20.96 -2.24
C GLU A 83 11.63 -20.00 -3.14
N ASP A 84 10.45 -19.57 -2.73
CA ASP A 84 9.56 -18.65 -3.42
C ASP A 84 9.84 -17.17 -3.10
N SER A 85 10.76 -16.87 -2.17
CA SER A 85 11.17 -15.49 -1.94
C SER A 85 11.92 -14.93 -3.16
N TRP A 86 11.78 -13.62 -3.38
CA TRP A 86 12.46 -12.94 -4.48
C TRP A 86 13.97 -13.12 -4.42
N LYS A 87 14.57 -12.98 -3.23
CA LYS A 87 16.01 -13.22 -3.04
C LYS A 87 16.41 -14.61 -3.51
N SER A 88 15.71 -15.64 -3.07
CA SER A 88 16.00 -17.03 -3.45
C SER A 88 15.82 -17.28 -4.96
N GLN A 89 14.78 -16.73 -5.57
CA GLN A 89 14.54 -16.85 -7.01
C GLN A 89 15.62 -16.12 -7.82
N PHE A 90 16.02 -14.90 -7.44
CA PHE A 90 17.11 -14.18 -8.08
C PHE A 90 18.43 -14.94 -7.97
N GLU A 91 18.77 -15.51 -6.80
CA GLU A 91 19.95 -16.33 -6.59
C GLU A 91 19.89 -17.65 -7.40
N ALA A 92 18.74 -18.31 -7.42
CA ALA A 92 18.52 -19.57 -8.17
C ALA A 92 18.64 -19.39 -9.69
N SER A 93 18.38 -18.20 -10.21
CA SER A 93 18.54 -17.87 -11.64
C SER A 93 19.98 -17.97 -12.11
N LYS A 94 20.95 -17.89 -11.21
CA LYS A 94 22.42 -17.89 -11.48
C LYS A 94 22.86 -16.84 -12.52
N ALA A 95 22.05 -15.82 -12.72
CA ALA A 95 22.33 -14.74 -13.67
C ALA A 95 23.15 -13.61 -13.04
N PHE A 96 23.23 -13.54 -11.71
CA PHE A 96 23.79 -12.44 -10.95
C PHE A 96 24.96 -12.88 -10.07
N ASP A 97 25.96 -12.00 -9.93
CA ASP A 97 27.13 -12.23 -9.08
C ASP A 97 26.81 -12.01 -7.60
N SER A 98 25.87 -11.11 -7.31
CA SER A 98 25.34 -10.89 -5.95
C SER A 98 23.90 -10.42 -5.98
N VAL A 99 23.14 -10.87 -4.95
CA VAL A 99 21.77 -10.44 -4.66
C VAL A 99 21.74 -10.00 -3.21
N ASP A 100 21.56 -8.71 -2.99
CA ASP A 100 21.49 -8.11 -1.66
C ASP A 100 20.09 -7.57 -1.40
N THR A 101 19.71 -7.41 -0.14
CA THR A 101 18.41 -6.88 0.27
C THR A 101 18.56 -5.63 1.13
N GLN A 102 17.72 -4.63 0.88
CA GLN A 102 17.57 -3.43 1.71
C GLN A 102 16.16 -3.39 2.27
N ILE A 103 15.96 -3.94 3.48
CA ILE A 103 14.63 -4.00 4.12
C ILE A 103 14.34 -2.67 4.82
N GLU A 104 14.00 -1.67 4.01
CA GLU A 104 13.69 -0.32 4.50
C GLU A 104 12.49 0.27 3.75
N GLY A 105 11.42 0.58 4.49
CA GLY A 105 10.21 1.17 3.94
C GLY A 105 10.40 2.63 3.51
N LEU A 106 9.64 3.05 2.50
CA LEU A 106 9.66 4.43 1.98
C LEU A 106 9.30 5.47 3.04
N GLY A 107 8.51 5.11 4.05
CA GLY A 107 8.11 5.97 5.16
C GLY A 107 9.28 6.43 6.05
N ARG A 108 10.47 5.83 5.94
CA ARG A 108 11.69 6.30 6.60
C ARG A 108 12.38 7.43 5.85
N ILE A 109 12.04 7.65 4.60
CA ILE A 109 12.64 8.68 3.76
C ILE A 109 11.98 10.03 4.07
N LYS A 110 12.78 10.99 4.54
CA LYS A 110 12.28 12.33 4.94
C LYS A 110 11.46 13.01 3.83
N ALA A 111 11.88 12.93 2.58
CA ALA A 111 11.16 13.51 1.46
C ALA A 111 9.76 12.89 1.26
N VAL A 112 9.61 11.58 1.53
CA VAL A 112 8.30 10.90 1.47
C VAL A 112 7.43 11.36 2.64
N GLN A 113 7.99 11.47 3.85
CA GLN A 113 7.26 12.00 5.02
C GLN A 113 6.75 13.42 4.76
N ASP A 114 7.58 14.27 4.14
CA ASP A 114 7.19 15.65 3.82
C ASP A 114 6.02 15.73 2.83
N ILE A 115 5.94 14.80 1.87
CA ILE A 115 4.79 14.69 0.96
C ILE A 115 3.51 14.35 1.74
N TYR A 116 3.54 13.37 2.64
CA TYR A 116 2.38 13.04 3.48
C TYR A 116 1.94 14.21 4.36
N VAL A 117 2.89 14.91 4.98
CA VAL A 117 2.60 16.11 5.78
C VAL A 117 1.98 17.20 4.93
N ALA A 118 2.50 17.46 3.72
CA ALA A 118 1.97 18.46 2.82
C ALA A 118 0.53 18.12 2.36
N HIS A 119 0.27 16.86 2.01
CA HIS A 119 -1.07 16.41 1.63
C HIS A 119 -2.06 16.50 2.77
N THR A 120 -1.65 16.10 3.99
CA THR A 120 -2.49 16.22 5.20
C THR A 120 -2.83 17.69 5.49
N LYS A 121 -1.83 18.58 5.40
CA LYS A 121 -2.05 20.02 5.59
C LYS A 121 -3.02 20.56 4.54
N ALA A 122 -2.83 20.24 3.26
CA ALA A 122 -3.72 20.66 2.20
C ALA A 122 -5.15 20.16 2.39
N ALA A 123 -5.32 18.92 2.87
CA ALA A 123 -6.64 18.36 3.17
C ALA A 123 -7.34 19.08 4.34
N LEU A 124 -6.58 19.48 5.37
CA LEU A 124 -7.11 20.25 6.50
C LEU A 124 -7.49 21.69 6.14
N GLU A 125 -6.81 22.27 5.15
CA GLU A 125 -7.05 23.63 4.66
C GLU A 125 -8.08 23.66 3.50
N ALA A 126 -8.42 22.51 2.92
CA ALA A 126 -9.41 22.43 1.86
C ALA A 126 -10.83 22.69 2.38
N GLU A 127 -11.63 23.40 1.57
CA GLU A 127 -13.08 23.46 1.84
C GLU A 127 -13.65 22.04 1.81
N PRO A 128 -14.57 21.70 2.75
CA PRO A 128 -15.20 20.39 2.74
C PRO A 128 -15.83 20.10 1.38
N LEU A 129 -15.47 18.96 0.78
CA LEU A 129 -16.14 18.51 -0.43
C LEU A 129 -17.63 18.41 -0.13
N ALA A 130 -18.44 19.16 -0.87
CA ALA A 130 -19.87 18.97 -0.84
C ALA A 130 -20.15 17.51 -1.23
N THR A 131 -20.62 16.69 -0.28
CA THR A 131 -20.96 15.30 -0.54
C THR A 131 -22.05 15.29 -1.61
N ALA A 132 -21.67 14.88 -2.83
CA ALA A 132 -22.64 14.67 -3.89
C ALA A 132 -23.61 13.57 -3.43
N GLY A 133 -24.81 13.95 -3.03
CA GLY A 133 -25.94 13.05 -2.82
C GLY A 133 -26.33 12.73 -1.38
N GLY A 134 -26.01 13.58 -0.41
CA GLY A 134 -26.69 13.54 0.90
C GLY A 134 -27.44 14.84 1.10
N SER A 135 -28.76 14.79 1.14
CA SER A 135 -29.56 15.90 1.65
C SER A 135 -29.21 16.12 3.12
N ASN A 136 -28.23 16.96 3.39
CA ASN A 136 -28.01 17.47 4.72
C ASN A 136 -29.10 18.50 5.02
N SER A 137 -30.23 18.00 5.51
CA SER A 137 -30.94 18.76 6.52
C SER A 137 -30.00 18.79 7.74
N SER A 138 -29.40 19.91 8.02
CA SER A 138 -28.62 20.16 9.24
C SER A 138 -29.55 20.22 10.46
N ALA A 139 -30.25 19.12 10.75
CA ALA A 139 -30.75 18.86 12.08
C ALA A 139 -29.56 18.31 12.85
N ALA A 140 -28.97 19.10 13.72
CA ALA A 140 -28.04 18.60 14.71
C ALA A 140 -28.70 17.40 15.40
N LEU A 141 -28.04 16.24 15.35
CA LEU A 141 -28.52 15.07 16.08
C LEU A 141 -28.52 15.43 17.56
N GLU A 142 -29.63 15.15 18.25
CA GLU A 142 -29.70 15.30 19.70
C GLU A 142 -28.73 14.33 20.38
N ASP A 143 -28.36 14.63 21.61
CA ASP A 143 -27.54 13.75 22.42
C ASP A 143 -28.21 12.38 22.55
N GLY A 144 -27.50 11.33 22.19
CA GLY A 144 -28.05 9.98 22.19
C GLY A 144 -27.12 8.98 21.51
N THR A 145 -27.55 7.72 21.50
CA THR A 145 -26.89 6.63 20.80
C THR A 145 -27.75 6.17 19.64
N TYR A 146 -27.18 6.11 18.48
CA TYR A 146 -27.83 5.79 17.21
C TYR A 146 -27.19 4.55 16.58
N THR A 147 -27.98 3.71 16.00
CA THR A 147 -27.48 2.64 15.12
C THR A 147 -27.51 3.15 13.68
N VAL A 148 -26.34 3.18 13.04
CA VAL A 148 -26.18 3.72 11.70
C VAL A 148 -25.64 2.66 10.75
N ASP A 149 -25.97 2.75 9.46
CA ASP A 149 -25.32 1.95 8.44
C ASP A 149 -23.90 2.44 8.27
N PHE A 150 -22.95 1.51 8.31
CA PHE A 150 -21.54 1.81 8.14
C PHE A 150 -20.98 0.92 7.02
N ASN A 151 -20.94 1.46 5.83
CA ASN A 151 -20.44 0.76 4.65
C ASN A 151 -19.02 1.22 4.36
N THR A 152 -18.14 0.27 4.09
CA THR A 152 -16.80 0.53 3.56
C THR A 152 -16.69 -0.07 2.18
N ASP A 153 -15.94 0.54 1.30
CA ASP A 153 -15.57 0.02 -0.01
C ASP A 153 -14.45 -1.02 0.06
N SER A 154 -13.88 -1.21 1.24
CA SER A 154 -12.83 -2.21 1.49
C SER A 154 -13.42 -3.49 2.09
N THR A 155 -13.32 -4.58 1.38
CA THR A 155 -13.67 -5.92 1.86
C THR A 155 -12.60 -6.52 2.77
N MET A 156 -11.40 -5.97 2.77
CA MET A 156 -10.24 -6.49 3.50
C MET A 156 -10.43 -6.46 5.02
N PHE A 157 -11.10 -5.45 5.54
CA PHE A 157 -11.20 -5.23 6.99
C PHE A 157 -12.43 -5.86 7.65
N HIS A 158 -13.40 -6.36 6.86
CA HIS A 158 -14.64 -6.96 7.39
C HIS A 158 -15.32 -6.12 8.48
N VAL A 159 -15.31 -4.79 8.32
CA VAL A 159 -15.77 -3.84 9.33
C VAL A 159 -17.25 -4.07 9.63
N ASN A 160 -17.58 -4.20 10.92
CA ASN A 160 -18.94 -4.41 11.41
C ASN A 160 -19.68 -5.63 10.82
N GLU A 161 -18.99 -6.58 10.16
CA GLU A 161 -19.63 -7.76 9.56
C GLU A 161 -20.43 -8.55 10.60
N ALA A 162 -19.90 -8.73 11.83
CA ALA A 162 -20.59 -9.40 12.93
C ALA A 162 -21.83 -8.63 13.44
N LYS A 163 -22.06 -7.39 12.96
CA LYS A 163 -23.19 -6.51 13.32
C LYS A 163 -23.99 -6.11 12.06
N GLU A 164 -23.99 -6.94 11.04
CA GLU A 164 -24.75 -6.72 9.79
C GLU A 164 -24.46 -5.36 9.12
N GLY A 165 -23.21 -4.89 9.18
CA GLY A 165 -22.81 -3.59 8.62
C GLY A 165 -23.25 -2.38 9.47
N LYS A 166 -23.72 -2.58 10.69
CA LYS A 166 -24.16 -1.50 11.58
C LYS A 166 -23.04 -1.04 12.49
N ALA A 167 -22.94 0.26 12.70
CA ALA A 167 -22.09 0.88 13.71
C ALA A 167 -22.95 1.58 14.75
N GLU A 168 -22.39 1.75 15.95
CA GLU A 168 -22.99 2.57 17.01
C GLU A 168 -22.37 3.97 16.97
N LEU A 169 -23.22 4.99 16.78
CA LEU A 169 -22.84 6.40 16.80
C LEU A 169 -23.36 7.03 18.09
N THR A 170 -22.47 7.48 18.94
CA THR A 170 -22.83 8.25 20.16
C THR A 170 -22.65 9.73 19.87
N VAL A 171 -23.69 10.51 20.11
CA VAL A 171 -23.69 11.99 20.09
C VAL A 171 -23.78 12.50 21.52
N LYS A 172 -22.85 13.36 21.90
CA LYS A 172 -22.84 14.01 23.22
C LYS A 172 -22.22 15.40 23.12
N ASP A 173 -22.95 16.40 23.58
CA ASP A 173 -22.52 17.80 23.56
C ASP A 173 -22.03 18.25 22.16
N GLY A 174 -22.75 17.83 21.12
CA GLY A 174 -22.39 18.12 19.72
C GLY A 174 -21.14 17.36 19.18
N LYS A 175 -20.56 16.46 19.96
CA LYS A 175 -19.47 15.57 19.54
C LYS A 175 -20.02 14.21 19.15
N MET A 176 -19.50 13.66 18.05
CA MET A 176 -19.88 12.35 17.54
C MET A 176 -18.73 11.37 17.72
N THR A 177 -19.05 10.18 18.22
CA THR A 177 -18.11 9.07 18.35
C THR A 177 -18.72 7.84 17.71
N ALA A 178 -18.06 7.28 16.72
CA ALA A 178 -18.49 6.04 16.09
C ALA A 178 -17.72 4.85 16.67
N HIS A 179 -18.44 3.82 17.09
CA HIS A 179 -17.90 2.54 17.49
C HIS A 179 -17.97 1.57 16.32
N ILE A 180 -16.81 1.18 15.81
CA ILE A 180 -16.67 0.17 14.77
C ILE A 180 -16.11 -1.13 15.36
N THR A 181 -16.52 -2.26 14.81
CA THR A 181 -16.07 -3.58 15.25
C THR A 181 -15.27 -4.23 14.14
N LEU A 182 -14.04 -4.61 14.43
CA LEU A 182 -13.17 -5.35 13.53
C LEU A 182 -13.02 -6.79 14.03
N PRO A 183 -13.20 -7.81 13.18
CA PRO A 183 -13.04 -9.21 13.58
C PRO A 183 -11.59 -9.58 13.81
N SER A 184 -10.65 -8.84 13.25
CA SER A 184 -9.21 -9.11 13.37
C SER A 184 -8.70 -8.79 14.78
N LYS A 185 -8.06 -9.78 15.40
CA LYS A 185 -7.37 -9.62 16.70
C LYS A 185 -5.98 -8.99 16.56
N ASN A 186 -5.51 -8.81 15.33
CA ASN A 186 -4.16 -8.30 15.04
C ASN A 186 -4.14 -6.77 14.86
N ILE A 187 -5.31 -6.13 14.77
CA ILE A 187 -5.43 -4.67 14.69
C ILE A 187 -5.67 -4.16 16.10
N VAL A 188 -4.64 -3.62 16.72
CA VAL A 188 -4.68 -3.12 18.11
C VAL A 188 -4.83 -1.60 18.21
N ASN A 189 -4.55 -0.88 17.12
CA ASN A 189 -4.74 0.58 17.01
C ASN A 189 -5.11 0.94 15.55
N LEU A 190 -6.01 1.88 15.42
CA LEU A 190 -6.39 2.53 14.17
C LEU A 190 -6.01 4.01 14.23
#